data_3f610857139fea330d597f84e2468c53
#
_entry.id   3f610857139fea330d597f84e2468c53
#
_cell.length_a   1.000
_cell.length_b   1.000
_cell.length_c   1.000
_cell.angle_alpha   90.00
_cell.angle_beta   90.00
_cell.angle_gamma   90.00
#
_symmetry.space_group_name_H-M   'P 1'
#
loop_
_entity.id
_entity.type
_entity.pdbx_description
1 polymer ?
#
loop_
_entity_poly.entity_id
_entity_poly.type
_entity_poly.pdbx_seq_one_letter_code
_entity_poly.pdbx_strand_id
1 'polypeptide(L)'
;MTKSKPFCYAPWTTVQYQGTQGIKPCCEWKGPAFKGNVKDYHNSKYLSKIKTAMKTHDTDIISKNCIECIETEDLGDKSTRGYIKRDVDSKRYTAGQLGKLDYRPDNLCNLKCRMCGPNSSSLIEEEYITPKVQQKATELHFNTGIKSPILVRDTDDVLDFDLSNLKTILGGEPTVNKKVFPILDYLIDNGMNKNIRLQYTTNCTSINRPWMSRIEKFKDVNVNLSIDAAGKAYEYIRTGAEWNKVEKNIPKIIDIAEDYSIQMVVQTTSFAIIEDWIEYFLQFPTDTINMTPMYGVAGKLDCIPDHIKADKIKYLEKLNHPTADMAINHLKRYPYNPDQARMFKKRTMFLDNIRSTSIYDLDPIFEKLFNCY
;
A
#
# COMPACT_ATOMS: atom_id res chain seq x y z
N MET A 1 24.84 20.36 -0.45
CA MET A 1 24.84 18.94 -0.05
C MET A 1 24.93 18.11 -1.32
N THR A 2 26.00 17.32 -1.48
CA THR A 2 26.14 16.39 -2.61
C THR A 2 25.04 15.32 -2.47
N LYS A 3 24.03 15.35 -3.35
CA LYS A 3 23.01 14.29 -3.41
C LYS A 3 23.75 12.94 -3.50
N SER A 4 23.59 12.07 -2.52
CA SER A 4 24.18 10.74 -2.54
C SER A 4 23.71 10.04 -3.81
N LYS A 5 24.66 9.47 -4.58
CA LYS A 5 24.30 8.73 -5.80
C LYS A 5 23.37 7.58 -5.43
N PRO A 6 22.15 7.52 -5.97
CA PRO A 6 21.15 6.55 -5.54
C PRO A 6 21.59 5.14 -5.94
N PHE A 7 21.88 4.30 -4.95
CA PHE A 7 22.12 2.87 -5.12
C PHE A 7 21.09 2.07 -4.32
N CYS A 8 20.62 0.95 -4.87
CA CYS A 8 19.65 0.08 -4.23
C CYS A 8 20.01 -1.39 -4.44
N TYR A 9 19.95 -2.20 -3.38
CA TYR A 9 20.17 -3.64 -3.44
C TYR A 9 18.95 -4.42 -3.99
N ALA A 10 17.78 -3.78 -4.15
CA ALA A 10 16.55 -4.45 -4.57
C ALA A 10 16.74 -5.39 -5.79
N PRO A 11 17.37 -4.98 -6.90
CA PRO A 11 17.52 -5.84 -8.07
C PRO A 11 18.30 -7.14 -7.83
N TRP A 12 18.96 -7.27 -6.69
CA TRP A 12 19.74 -8.46 -6.32
C TRP A 12 19.13 -9.26 -5.18
N THR A 13 18.23 -8.66 -4.38
CA THR A 13 17.79 -9.25 -3.12
C THR A 13 16.27 -9.31 -2.96
N THR A 14 15.53 -8.63 -3.83
CA THR A 14 14.07 -8.59 -3.74
C THR A 14 13.40 -8.86 -5.07
N VAL A 15 12.19 -9.36 -5.01
CA VAL A 15 11.30 -9.52 -6.16
C VAL A 15 9.88 -9.18 -5.73
N GLN A 16 9.18 -8.41 -6.56
CA GLN A 16 7.72 -8.34 -6.54
C GLN A 16 7.19 -9.18 -7.69
N TYR A 17 6.36 -10.16 -7.37
CA TYR A 17 5.74 -11.05 -8.32
C TYR A 17 4.22 -10.88 -8.29
N GLN A 18 3.67 -10.31 -9.35
CA GLN A 18 2.24 -9.99 -9.46
C GLN A 18 1.60 -10.62 -10.70
N GLY A 19 0.48 -11.31 -10.47
CA GLY A 19 -0.32 -11.87 -11.56
C GLY A 19 -0.83 -10.83 -12.55
N THR A 20 -1.22 -9.66 -12.07
CA THR A 20 -1.75 -8.56 -12.91
C THR A 20 -0.68 -7.75 -13.65
N GLN A 21 0.52 -7.69 -13.12
CA GLN A 21 1.57 -6.80 -13.65
C GLN A 21 2.81 -7.52 -14.15
N GLY A 22 3.13 -8.72 -13.65
CA GLY A 22 4.35 -9.46 -13.93
C GLY A 22 5.40 -9.32 -12.82
N ILE A 23 6.69 -9.46 -13.17
CA ILE A 23 7.79 -9.52 -12.22
C ILE A 23 8.55 -8.19 -12.23
N LYS A 24 8.77 -7.62 -11.05
CA LYS A 24 9.52 -6.37 -10.84
C LYS A 24 10.63 -6.57 -9.80
N PRO A 25 11.68 -5.71 -9.80
CA PRO A 25 12.75 -5.82 -8.80
C PRO A 25 12.31 -5.44 -7.37
N CYS A 26 11.26 -4.63 -7.23
CA CYS A 26 10.66 -4.26 -5.94
C CYS A 26 9.26 -3.65 -6.13
N CYS A 27 8.54 -3.44 -5.02
CA CYS A 27 7.19 -2.87 -5.02
C CYS A 27 7.12 -1.41 -5.48
N GLU A 28 8.19 -0.63 -5.29
CA GLU A 28 8.22 0.78 -5.67
C GLU A 28 8.66 1.04 -7.12
N TRP A 29 9.05 0.00 -7.84
CA TRP A 29 9.50 0.15 -9.23
C TRP A 29 8.37 0.63 -10.14
N LYS A 30 8.51 1.82 -10.73
CA LYS A 30 7.52 2.43 -11.65
C LYS A 30 7.74 2.06 -13.12
N GLY A 31 8.88 1.49 -13.45
CA GLY A 31 9.16 1.01 -14.80
C GLY A 31 8.31 -0.22 -15.17
N PRO A 32 8.37 -0.63 -16.44
CA PRO A 32 7.63 -1.79 -16.92
C PRO A 32 8.00 -3.04 -16.11
N ALA A 33 7.06 -3.97 -15.97
CA ALA A 33 7.32 -5.27 -15.40
C ALA A 33 7.82 -6.26 -16.46
N PHE A 34 8.60 -7.22 -16.04
CA PHE A 34 8.97 -8.38 -16.87
C PHE A 34 7.74 -9.29 -17.06
N LYS A 35 7.48 -9.70 -18.29
CA LYS A 35 6.29 -10.48 -18.67
C LYS A 35 6.55 -11.96 -18.89
N GLY A 36 7.81 -12.41 -18.83
CA GLY A 36 8.19 -13.82 -18.92
C GLY A 36 7.97 -14.61 -17.64
N ASN A 37 8.40 -15.88 -17.65
CA ASN A 37 8.35 -16.75 -16.46
C ASN A 37 9.50 -16.47 -15.49
N VAL A 38 9.46 -17.10 -14.32
CA VAL A 38 10.44 -16.92 -13.25
C VAL A 38 11.84 -17.36 -13.67
N LYS A 39 11.97 -18.48 -14.40
CA LYS A 39 13.29 -19.02 -14.85
C LYS A 39 14.03 -18.03 -15.74
N ASP A 40 13.28 -17.32 -16.59
CA ASP A 40 13.88 -16.36 -17.52
C ASP A 40 14.19 -15.01 -16.84
N TYR A 41 13.50 -14.67 -15.75
CA TYR A 41 13.63 -13.36 -15.10
C TYR A 41 15.05 -13.05 -14.66
N HIS A 42 15.71 -13.97 -13.96
CA HIS A 42 17.03 -13.74 -13.39
C HIS A 42 18.13 -13.52 -14.44
N ASN A 43 17.99 -14.16 -15.61
CA ASN A 43 18.92 -14.07 -16.73
C ASN A 43 18.48 -13.07 -17.81
N SER A 44 17.39 -12.35 -17.58
CA SER A 44 16.81 -11.44 -18.56
C SER A 44 17.67 -10.20 -18.80
N LYS A 45 17.64 -9.71 -20.04
CA LYS A 45 18.17 -8.38 -20.40
C LYS A 45 17.48 -7.27 -19.59
N TYR A 46 16.22 -7.48 -19.23
CA TYR A 46 15.44 -6.55 -18.39
C TYR A 46 16.11 -6.34 -17.03
N LEU A 47 16.35 -7.41 -16.27
CA LEU A 47 16.96 -7.32 -14.94
C LEU A 47 18.42 -6.85 -15.02
N SER A 48 19.17 -7.33 -16.02
CA SER A 48 20.56 -6.93 -16.27
C SER A 48 20.67 -5.42 -16.50
N LYS A 49 19.76 -4.83 -17.31
CA LYS A 49 19.73 -3.37 -17.53
C LYS A 49 19.52 -2.59 -16.24
N ILE A 50 18.59 -3.04 -15.38
CA ILE A 50 18.32 -2.39 -14.08
C ILE A 50 19.55 -2.50 -13.16
N LYS A 51 20.17 -3.69 -13.07
CA LYS A 51 21.39 -3.91 -12.29
C LYS A 51 22.54 -3.02 -12.76
N THR A 52 22.68 -2.87 -14.06
CA THR A 52 23.71 -1.98 -14.65
C THR A 52 23.43 -0.53 -14.28
N ALA A 53 22.19 -0.05 -14.47
CA ALA A 53 21.80 1.31 -14.10
C ALA A 53 22.10 1.63 -12.62
N MET A 54 21.83 0.70 -11.71
CA MET A 54 22.17 0.87 -10.28
C MET A 54 23.68 0.97 -10.05
N LYS A 55 24.49 0.16 -10.74
CA LYS A 55 25.97 0.18 -10.60
C LYS A 55 26.62 1.44 -11.20
N THR A 56 26.08 1.91 -12.33
CA THR A 56 26.59 3.11 -13.03
C THR A 56 25.96 4.39 -12.56
N HIS A 57 24.99 4.32 -11.63
CA HIS A 57 24.20 5.47 -11.16
C HIS A 57 23.49 6.21 -12.30
N ASP A 58 22.90 5.45 -13.24
CA ASP A 58 22.15 6.00 -14.37
C ASP A 58 20.93 6.76 -13.86
N THR A 59 21.03 8.09 -13.84
CA THR A 59 20.00 8.97 -13.32
C THR A 59 18.72 8.94 -14.14
N ASP A 60 18.79 8.68 -15.45
CA ASP A 60 17.63 8.64 -16.32
C ASP A 60 16.71 7.46 -16.01
N ILE A 61 17.30 6.30 -15.70
CA ILE A 61 16.55 5.12 -15.31
C ILE A 61 16.10 5.22 -13.85
N ILE A 62 16.99 5.62 -12.96
CA ILE A 62 16.73 5.60 -11.51
C ILE A 62 15.74 6.69 -11.11
N SER A 63 15.89 7.93 -11.58
CA SER A 63 15.00 9.04 -11.20
C SER A 63 13.55 8.82 -11.64
N LYS A 64 13.35 8.18 -12.81
CA LYS A 64 12.00 7.90 -13.32
C LYS A 64 11.33 6.72 -12.61
N ASN A 65 12.11 5.70 -12.25
CA ASN A 65 11.53 4.44 -11.81
C ASN A 65 11.63 4.20 -10.30
N CYS A 66 12.47 4.98 -9.60
CA CYS A 66 12.64 4.94 -8.14
C CYS A 66 12.18 6.23 -7.46
N ILE A 67 11.29 6.97 -8.11
CA ILE A 67 10.84 8.31 -7.66
C ILE A 67 10.26 8.28 -6.24
N GLU A 68 9.47 7.28 -5.89
CA GLU A 68 8.87 7.14 -4.57
C GLU A 68 9.92 7.09 -3.44
N CYS A 69 10.99 6.30 -3.63
CA CYS A 69 12.06 6.25 -2.66
C CYS A 69 12.83 7.56 -2.58
N ILE A 70 13.03 8.24 -3.73
CA ILE A 70 13.75 9.52 -3.79
C ILE A 70 12.94 10.60 -3.08
N GLU A 71 11.65 10.74 -3.40
CA GLU A 71 10.77 11.72 -2.74
C GLU A 71 10.64 11.47 -1.24
N THR A 72 10.51 10.20 -0.83
CA THR A 72 10.46 9.82 0.59
C THR A 72 11.73 10.24 1.33
N GLU A 73 12.90 10.00 0.73
CA GLU A 73 14.20 10.37 1.33
C GLU A 73 14.46 11.89 1.31
N ASP A 74 14.05 12.59 0.25
CA ASP A 74 14.11 14.06 0.17
C ASP A 74 13.24 14.71 1.27
N LEU A 75 12.20 14.02 1.72
CA LEU A 75 11.34 14.43 2.84
C LEU A 75 11.91 14.05 4.23
N GLY A 76 13.04 13.35 4.27
CA GLY A 76 13.68 12.89 5.51
C GLY A 76 13.10 11.59 6.07
N ASP A 77 12.22 10.92 5.35
CA ASP A 77 11.57 9.69 5.77
C ASP A 77 12.37 8.44 5.32
N LYS A 78 12.08 7.30 5.93
CA LYS A 78 12.69 6.02 5.58
C LYS A 78 12.00 5.41 4.36
N SER A 79 12.73 5.25 3.27
CA SER A 79 12.26 4.62 2.04
C SER A 79 12.38 3.10 2.05
N THR A 80 11.67 2.42 1.13
CA THR A 80 11.86 0.99 0.86
C THR A 80 13.32 0.66 0.53
N ARG A 81 14.02 1.51 -0.22
CA ARG A 81 15.45 1.39 -0.50
C ARG A 81 16.28 1.42 0.78
N GLY A 82 15.97 2.31 1.70
CA GLY A 82 16.65 2.42 3.00
C GLY A 82 16.44 1.17 3.86
N TYR A 83 15.24 0.62 3.89
CA TYR A 83 14.96 -0.64 4.60
C TYR A 83 15.72 -1.82 4.01
N ILE A 84 15.74 -1.98 2.67
CA ILE A 84 16.51 -3.04 1.99
C ILE A 84 18.00 -2.90 2.29
N LYS A 85 18.55 -1.66 2.24
CA LYS A 85 19.95 -1.41 2.60
C LYS A 85 20.25 -1.85 4.03
N ARG A 86 19.43 -1.47 4.99
CA ARG A 86 19.56 -1.89 6.39
C ARG A 86 19.58 -3.42 6.52
N ASP A 87 18.65 -4.11 5.82
CA ASP A 87 18.54 -5.56 5.90
C ASP A 87 19.73 -6.29 5.26
N VAL A 88 20.41 -5.70 4.27
CA VAL A 88 21.68 -6.19 3.73
C VAL A 88 22.84 -5.88 4.68
N ASP A 89 22.94 -4.65 5.17
CA ASP A 89 24.02 -4.23 6.08
C ASP A 89 24.00 -5.04 7.39
N SER A 90 22.81 -5.38 7.91
CA SER A 90 22.62 -6.24 9.09
C SER A 90 22.81 -7.74 8.80
N LYS A 91 23.16 -8.12 7.56
CA LYS A 91 23.27 -9.52 7.10
C LYS A 91 21.98 -10.33 7.20
N ARG A 92 20.84 -9.68 7.31
CA ARG A 92 19.53 -10.33 7.21
C ARG A 92 19.30 -10.86 5.81
N TYR A 93 19.66 -10.07 4.78
CA TYR A 93 19.69 -10.50 3.37
C TYR A 93 21.12 -10.68 2.91
N THR A 94 21.36 -11.77 2.18
CA THR A 94 22.62 -11.99 1.49
C THR A 94 22.59 -11.24 0.15
N ALA A 95 23.56 -10.36 -0.06
CA ALA A 95 23.65 -9.65 -1.33
C ALA A 95 23.82 -10.62 -2.50
N GLY A 96 22.96 -10.47 -3.51
CA GLY A 96 22.97 -11.35 -4.69
C GLY A 96 22.02 -12.54 -4.60
N GLN A 97 21.35 -12.78 -3.48
CA GLN A 97 20.39 -13.85 -3.27
C GLN A 97 19.01 -13.30 -2.96
N LEU A 98 17.94 -14.01 -3.33
CA LEU A 98 16.57 -13.59 -3.05
C LEU A 98 16.31 -13.68 -1.54
N GLY A 99 16.25 -12.53 -0.88
CA GLY A 99 15.93 -12.40 0.54
C GLY A 99 14.49 -12.00 0.82
N LYS A 100 13.82 -11.34 -0.13
CA LYS A 100 12.44 -10.85 0.03
C LYS A 100 11.62 -11.11 -1.23
N LEU A 101 10.49 -11.77 -1.06
CA LEU A 101 9.49 -12.00 -2.11
C LEU A 101 8.17 -11.30 -1.73
N ASP A 102 7.75 -10.32 -2.53
CA ASP A 102 6.40 -9.77 -2.50
C ASP A 102 5.55 -10.54 -3.52
N TYR A 103 4.74 -11.47 -3.04
CA TYR A 103 3.95 -12.38 -3.86
C TYR A 103 2.47 -11.98 -3.86
N ARG A 104 1.97 -11.62 -5.03
CA ARG A 104 0.58 -11.22 -5.26
C ARG A 104 0.05 -11.98 -6.48
N PRO A 105 -0.56 -13.16 -6.31
CA PRO A 105 -0.94 -14.01 -7.44
C PRO A 105 -1.97 -13.36 -8.36
N ASP A 106 -2.84 -12.50 -7.82
CA ASP A 106 -3.84 -11.74 -8.58
C ASP A 106 -4.22 -10.43 -7.85
N ASN A 107 -5.34 -9.81 -8.25
CA ASN A 107 -5.90 -8.61 -7.63
C ASN A 107 -7.09 -8.92 -6.70
N LEU A 108 -7.28 -10.18 -6.27
CA LEU A 108 -8.41 -10.55 -5.43
C LEU A 108 -8.42 -9.74 -4.13
N CYS A 109 -9.50 -8.99 -3.94
CA CYS A 109 -9.77 -8.21 -2.73
C CYS A 109 -11.27 -8.08 -2.53
N ASN A 110 -11.70 -8.13 -1.28
CA ASN A 110 -13.10 -8.01 -0.89
C ASN A 110 -13.55 -6.57 -0.61
N LEU A 111 -12.71 -5.57 -0.90
CA LEU A 111 -13.01 -4.15 -0.70
C LEU A 111 -12.80 -3.33 -1.98
N LYS A 112 -13.50 -2.17 -2.04
CA LYS A 112 -13.36 -1.14 -3.07
C LYS A 112 -12.79 0.15 -2.49
N CYS A 113 -11.62 0.10 -1.86
CA CYS A 113 -11.00 1.26 -1.22
C CYS A 113 -10.82 2.42 -2.20
N ARG A 114 -11.11 3.65 -1.75
CA ARG A 114 -11.10 4.84 -2.62
C ARG A 114 -9.70 5.21 -3.12
N MET A 115 -8.64 4.80 -2.43
CA MET A 115 -7.26 5.00 -2.87
C MET A 115 -6.74 3.89 -3.78
N CYS A 116 -7.43 2.75 -3.87
CA CYS A 116 -7.01 1.62 -4.70
C CYS A 116 -7.44 1.80 -6.16
N GLY A 117 -6.86 0.96 -7.01
CA GLY A 117 -7.22 0.83 -8.41
C GLY A 117 -7.50 -0.63 -8.80
N PRO A 118 -7.89 -0.86 -10.06
CA PRO A 118 -8.30 -2.18 -10.55
C PRO A 118 -7.18 -3.24 -10.47
N ASN A 119 -5.91 -2.85 -10.57
CA ASN A 119 -4.78 -3.79 -10.41
C ASN A 119 -4.61 -4.33 -8.97
N SER A 120 -5.31 -3.73 -8.00
CA SER A 120 -5.20 -4.09 -6.58
C SER A 120 -6.52 -4.55 -5.96
N SER A 121 -7.63 -4.51 -6.71
CA SER A 121 -8.93 -4.98 -6.26
C SER A 121 -9.77 -5.47 -7.44
N SER A 122 -10.13 -6.74 -7.41
CA SER A 122 -11.03 -7.36 -8.38
C SER A 122 -12.42 -6.72 -8.36
N LEU A 123 -12.91 -6.30 -7.20
CA LEU A 123 -14.20 -5.60 -7.10
C LEU A 123 -14.16 -4.20 -7.74
N ILE A 124 -13.03 -3.50 -7.71
CA ILE A 124 -12.87 -2.21 -8.43
C ILE A 124 -12.77 -2.48 -9.93
N GLU A 125 -12.07 -3.54 -10.33
CA GLU A 125 -11.99 -3.95 -11.72
C GLU A 125 -13.39 -4.24 -12.27
N GLU A 126 -14.16 -5.11 -11.62
CA GLU A 126 -15.54 -5.45 -11.97
C GLU A 126 -16.44 -4.21 -12.03
N GLU A 127 -16.34 -3.31 -11.03
CA GLU A 127 -17.08 -2.04 -10.98
C GLU A 127 -16.76 -1.17 -12.20
N TYR A 128 -15.46 -1.00 -12.53
CA TYR A 128 -15.03 -0.04 -13.55
C TYR A 128 -15.28 -0.51 -14.98
N ILE A 129 -15.32 -1.81 -15.27
CA ILE A 129 -15.60 -2.32 -16.61
C ILE A 129 -17.09 -2.37 -16.94
N THR A 130 -18.00 -2.13 -15.97
CA THR A 130 -19.44 -2.16 -16.25
C THR A 130 -19.86 -1.05 -17.20
N PRO A 131 -20.76 -1.31 -18.18
CA PRO A 131 -21.21 -0.29 -19.13
C PRO A 131 -21.77 0.97 -18.46
N LYS A 132 -22.54 0.81 -17.38
CA LYS A 132 -23.10 1.93 -16.61
C LYS A 132 -22.01 2.83 -16.04
N VAL A 133 -20.96 2.25 -15.47
CA VAL A 133 -19.83 3.02 -14.89
C VAL A 133 -19.01 3.67 -15.98
N GLN A 134 -18.76 2.98 -17.10
CA GLN A 134 -18.06 3.55 -18.24
C GLN A 134 -18.81 4.73 -18.87
N GLN A 135 -20.13 4.63 -18.98
CA GLN A 135 -20.98 5.76 -19.42
C GLN A 135 -20.84 6.94 -18.45
N LYS A 136 -20.98 6.68 -17.13
CA LYS A 136 -20.86 7.72 -16.10
C LYS A 136 -19.47 8.36 -16.06
N ALA A 137 -18.44 7.56 -16.25
CA ALA A 137 -17.07 8.05 -16.37
C ALA A 137 -16.92 9.01 -17.56
N THR A 138 -17.55 8.70 -18.70
CA THR A 138 -17.57 9.55 -19.87
C THR A 138 -18.30 10.88 -19.60
N GLU A 139 -19.52 10.80 -19.01
CA GLU A 139 -20.31 11.99 -18.65
C GLU A 139 -19.55 12.94 -17.69
N LEU A 140 -18.83 12.38 -16.73
CA LEU A 140 -18.06 13.14 -15.74
C LEU A 140 -16.61 13.42 -16.16
N HIS A 141 -16.23 13.06 -17.39
CA HIS A 141 -14.85 13.17 -17.87
C HIS A 141 -13.83 12.54 -16.91
N PHE A 142 -14.15 11.39 -16.34
CA PHE A 142 -13.30 10.63 -15.44
C PHE A 142 -12.66 9.45 -16.18
N ASN A 143 -11.34 9.26 -15.98
CA ASN A 143 -10.65 8.11 -16.56
C ASN A 143 -10.57 6.97 -15.53
N THR A 144 -11.26 5.86 -15.79
CA THR A 144 -11.20 4.65 -14.94
C THR A 144 -9.89 3.90 -15.08
N GLY A 145 -9.12 4.17 -16.13
CA GLY A 145 -7.86 3.48 -16.43
C GLY A 145 -8.04 2.10 -17.08
N ILE A 146 -9.26 1.56 -17.14
CA ILE A 146 -9.56 0.25 -17.79
C ILE A 146 -10.91 0.30 -18.51
N LYS A 147 -11.04 -0.54 -19.57
CA LYS A 147 -12.29 -0.75 -20.31
C LYS A 147 -12.65 -2.22 -20.47
N SER A 148 -11.74 -3.11 -20.11
CA SER A 148 -11.90 -4.57 -20.20
C SER A 148 -11.22 -5.24 -19.01
N PRO A 149 -11.53 -6.52 -18.72
CA PRO A 149 -10.90 -7.26 -17.64
C PRO A 149 -9.38 -7.26 -17.75
N ILE A 150 -8.72 -7.19 -16.59
CA ILE A 150 -7.27 -7.26 -16.50
C ILE A 150 -6.84 -8.71 -16.72
N LEU A 151 -5.90 -8.91 -17.62
CA LEU A 151 -5.31 -10.23 -17.82
C LEU A 151 -4.43 -10.58 -16.61
N VAL A 152 -4.87 -11.57 -15.85
CA VAL A 152 -4.09 -12.14 -14.75
C VAL A 152 -3.29 -13.33 -15.31
N ARG A 153 -1.96 -13.24 -15.23
CA ARG A 153 -1.08 -14.35 -15.61
C ARG A 153 -1.18 -15.47 -14.57
N ASP A 154 -0.88 -16.69 -15.01
CA ASP A 154 -0.62 -17.78 -14.09
C ASP A 154 0.66 -17.49 -13.29
N THR A 155 0.62 -17.75 -11.99
CA THR A 155 1.73 -17.53 -11.05
C THR A 155 2.18 -18.82 -10.36
N ASP A 156 1.82 -19.97 -10.88
CA ASP A 156 2.18 -21.26 -10.30
C ASP A 156 3.70 -21.52 -10.39
N ASP A 157 4.38 -20.80 -11.30
CA ASP A 157 5.85 -20.81 -11.42
C ASP A 157 6.59 -20.06 -10.28
N VAL A 158 5.90 -19.57 -9.25
CA VAL A 158 6.52 -18.88 -8.10
C VAL A 158 7.53 -19.77 -7.36
N LEU A 159 7.32 -21.07 -7.36
CA LEU A 159 8.24 -22.04 -6.75
C LEU A 159 9.51 -22.29 -7.59
N ASP A 160 9.59 -21.76 -8.80
CA ASP A 160 10.82 -21.77 -9.61
C ASP A 160 11.86 -20.73 -9.13
N PHE A 161 11.49 -19.81 -8.22
CA PHE A 161 12.48 -18.97 -7.54
C PHE A 161 13.37 -19.82 -6.62
N ASP A 162 14.66 -19.49 -6.54
CA ASP A 162 15.51 -20.00 -5.47
C ASP A 162 15.11 -19.38 -4.14
N LEU A 163 14.34 -20.10 -3.36
CA LEU A 163 13.82 -19.68 -2.07
C LEU A 163 14.76 -20.02 -0.89
N SER A 164 15.91 -20.66 -1.14
CA SER A 164 16.82 -21.17 -0.09
C SER A 164 17.29 -20.08 0.89
N ASN A 165 17.41 -18.84 0.43
CA ASN A 165 17.82 -17.68 1.22
C ASN A 165 16.67 -16.71 1.51
N LEU A 166 15.43 -17.11 1.24
CA LEU A 166 14.26 -16.29 1.53
C LEU A 166 14.16 -16.00 3.03
N LYS A 167 13.98 -14.74 3.37
CA LYS A 167 13.82 -14.26 4.76
C LYS A 167 12.49 -13.54 4.98
N THR A 168 11.87 -13.06 3.92
CA THR A 168 10.61 -12.32 4.01
C THR A 168 9.74 -12.62 2.81
N ILE A 169 8.48 -12.98 3.05
CA ILE A 169 7.44 -13.10 2.05
C ILE A 169 6.30 -12.14 2.36
N LEU A 170 5.80 -11.45 1.35
CA LEU A 170 4.64 -10.54 1.42
C LEU A 170 3.56 -11.04 0.47
N GLY A 171 2.31 -10.59 0.68
CA GLY A 171 1.19 -10.84 -0.23
C GLY A 171 0.25 -9.64 -0.32
N GLY A 172 -0.77 -9.71 -1.21
CA GLY A 172 -1.86 -8.71 -1.35
C GLY A 172 -2.84 -8.74 -0.17
N GLU A 173 -4.16 -9.06 -0.41
CA GLU A 173 -5.10 -9.39 0.67
C GLU A 173 -5.18 -10.92 0.82
N PRO A 174 -4.27 -11.48 1.60
CA PRO A 174 -4.08 -12.92 1.64
C PRO A 174 -5.19 -13.65 2.40
N THR A 175 -5.91 -12.95 3.29
CA THR A 175 -6.97 -13.57 4.11
C THR A 175 -8.14 -14.06 3.27
N VAL A 176 -8.32 -13.53 2.05
CA VAL A 176 -9.37 -13.96 1.11
C VAL A 176 -8.81 -14.69 -0.11
N ASN A 177 -7.49 -14.68 -0.33
CA ASN A 177 -6.87 -15.21 -1.53
C ASN A 177 -6.22 -16.58 -1.32
N LYS A 178 -6.93 -17.65 -1.70
CA LYS A 178 -6.44 -19.02 -1.54
C LYS A 178 -5.23 -19.36 -2.44
N LYS A 179 -4.96 -18.57 -3.49
CA LYS A 179 -3.80 -18.79 -4.37
C LYS A 179 -2.45 -18.56 -3.69
N VAL A 180 -2.44 -17.96 -2.50
CA VAL A 180 -1.22 -17.85 -1.68
C VAL A 180 -0.91 -19.13 -0.88
N PHE A 181 -1.86 -20.05 -0.76
CA PHE A 181 -1.69 -21.25 0.07
C PHE A 181 -0.60 -22.20 -0.42
N PRO A 182 -0.47 -22.49 -1.73
CA PRO A 182 0.56 -23.41 -2.21
C PRO A 182 1.98 -23.02 -1.80
N ILE A 183 2.34 -21.72 -1.87
CA ILE A 183 3.67 -21.29 -1.44
C ILE A 183 3.83 -21.38 0.09
N LEU A 184 2.79 -21.06 0.87
CA LEU A 184 2.83 -21.19 2.33
C LEU A 184 2.98 -22.66 2.75
N ASP A 185 2.20 -23.56 2.12
CA ASP A 185 2.27 -24.99 2.38
C ASP A 185 3.66 -25.53 2.00
N TYR A 186 4.21 -25.15 0.86
CA TYR A 186 5.57 -25.50 0.47
C TYR A 186 6.62 -25.06 1.52
N LEU A 187 6.54 -23.83 2.01
CA LEU A 187 7.46 -23.31 3.03
C LEU A 187 7.34 -24.08 4.36
N ILE A 188 6.12 -24.46 4.73
CA ILE A 188 5.84 -25.24 5.95
C ILE A 188 6.36 -26.67 5.81
N ASP A 189 6.03 -27.35 4.71
CA ASP A 189 6.38 -28.76 4.47
C ASP A 189 7.90 -28.96 4.37
N ASN A 190 8.63 -27.93 3.88
CA ASN A 190 10.09 -27.94 3.84
C ASN A 190 10.76 -27.36 5.10
N GLY A 191 10.00 -27.04 6.16
CA GLY A 191 10.53 -26.53 7.43
C GLY A 191 11.12 -25.11 7.37
N MET A 192 10.91 -24.39 6.26
CA MET A 192 11.46 -23.05 6.03
C MET A 192 10.72 -21.98 6.88
N ASN A 193 9.48 -22.25 7.27
CA ASN A 193 8.65 -21.39 8.12
C ASN A 193 9.28 -21.02 9.46
N LYS A 194 10.26 -21.82 9.93
CA LYS A 194 10.99 -21.58 11.19
C LYS A 194 12.02 -20.44 11.07
N ASN A 195 12.48 -20.11 9.85
CA ASN A 195 13.56 -19.17 9.60
C ASN A 195 13.13 -18.00 8.70
N ILE A 196 11.88 -17.98 8.26
CA ILE A 196 11.31 -16.94 7.40
C ILE A 196 10.38 -16.07 8.23
N ARG A 197 10.53 -14.74 8.09
CA ARG A 197 9.51 -13.80 8.51
C ARG A 197 8.38 -13.80 7.48
N LEU A 198 7.21 -14.26 7.88
CA LEU A 198 6.00 -14.06 7.13
C LEU A 198 5.51 -12.63 7.40
N GLN A 199 5.64 -11.77 6.41
CA GLN A 199 5.07 -10.42 6.47
C GLN A 199 3.84 -10.36 5.57
N TYR A 200 2.71 -9.90 6.08
CA TYR A 200 1.52 -9.68 5.25
C TYR A 200 0.79 -8.40 5.62
N THR A 201 0.04 -7.90 4.64
CA THR A 201 -0.80 -6.72 4.81
C THR A 201 -2.24 -7.16 4.71
N THR A 202 -3.10 -6.71 5.63
CA THR A 202 -4.51 -7.05 5.63
C THR A 202 -5.39 -5.84 5.90
N ASN A 203 -6.58 -5.84 5.29
CA ASN A 203 -7.63 -4.89 5.58
C ASN A 203 -8.44 -5.22 6.83
N CYS A 204 -8.06 -6.25 7.57
CA CYS A 204 -8.64 -6.70 8.83
C CYS A 204 -10.13 -7.11 8.78
N THR A 205 -10.73 -7.20 7.60
CA THR A 205 -12.17 -7.54 7.48
C THR A 205 -12.47 -9.02 7.68
N SER A 206 -11.47 -9.89 7.53
CA SER A 206 -11.63 -11.33 7.58
C SER A 206 -10.58 -12.00 8.44
N ILE A 207 -11.05 -12.89 9.30
CA ILE A 207 -10.22 -13.88 9.99
C ILE A 207 -10.80 -15.26 9.63
N ASN A 208 -10.11 -15.99 8.77
CA ASN A 208 -10.57 -17.31 8.37
C ASN A 208 -9.61 -18.41 8.85
N ARG A 209 -10.17 -19.55 9.25
CA ARG A 209 -9.39 -20.66 9.79
C ARG A 209 -8.34 -21.23 8.83
N PRO A 210 -8.63 -21.39 7.52
CA PRO A 210 -7.60 -21.88 6.58
C PRO A 210 -6.35 -20.99 6.47
N TRP A 211 -6.51 -19.67 6.59
CA TRP A 211 -5.40 -18.74 6.67
C TRP A 211 -4.68 -18.84 8.02
N MET A 212 -5.42 -18.72 9.11
CA MET A 212 -4.90 -18.73 10.47
C MET A 212 -4.08 -19.98 10.78
N SER A 213 -4.58 -21.19 10.41
CA SER A 213 -3.89 -22.45 10.64
C SER A 213 -2.54 -22.59 9.93
N ARG A 214 -2.28 -21.78 8.91
CA ARG A 214 -0.98 -21.69 8.23
C ARG A 214 -0.06 -20.69 8.91
N ILE A 215 -0.59 -19.51 9.26
CA ILE A 215 0.20 -18.45 9.89
C ILE A 215 0.75 -18.89 11.23
N GLU A 216 -0.05 -19.55 12.06
CA GLU A 216 0.32 -20.08 13.38
C GLU A 216 1.51 -21.05 13.33
N LYS A 217 1.84 -21.59 12.13
CA LYS A 217 3.02 -22.45 11.97
C LYS A 217 4.32 -21.66 11.71
N PHE A 218 4.23 -20.37 11.39
CA PHE A 218 5.41 -19.54 11.21
C PHE A 218 5.90 -18.99 12.55
N LYS A 219 7.22 -19.04 12.77
CA LYS A 219 7.82 -18.56 14.02
C LYS A 219 7.89 -17.03 14.10
N ASP A 220 8.04 -16.35 12.97
CA ASP A 220 8.18 -14.89 12.90
C ASP A 220 7.10 -14.35 11.95
N VAL A 221 6.03 -13.81 12.53
CA VAL A 221 4.89 -13.22 11.81
C VAL A 221 4.88 -11.73 12.06
N ASN A 222 4.94 -10.95 10.97
CA ASN A 222 4.78 -9.50 11.00
C ASN A 222 3.53 -9.11 10.20
N VAL A 223 2.61 -8.42 10.82
CA VAL A 223 1.37 -7.99 10.18
C VAL A 223 1.28 -6.48 10.01
N ASN A 224 0.92 -6.05 8.80
CA ASN A 224 0.58 -4.66 8.53
C ASN A 224 -0.94 -4.52 8.45
N LEU A 225 -1.52 -3.84 9.44
CA LEU A 225 -2.95 -3.57 9.51
C LEU A 225 -3.26 -2.32 8.69
N SER A 226 -4.02 -2.48 7.61
CA SER A 226 -4.39 -1.37 6.72
C SER A 226 -5.57 -0.58 7.29
N ILE A 227 -5.32 0.46 8.09
CA ILE A 227 -6.35 1.22 8.79
C ILE A 227 -6.09 2.72 8.63
N ASP A 228 -6.93 3.41 7.83
CA ASP A 228 -6.72 4.81 7.45
C ASP A 228 -7.49 5.82 8.33
N ALA A 229 -8.43 5.34 9.11
CA ALA A 229 -9.29 6.09 10.02
C ALA A 229 -10.07 5.09 10.88
N ALA A 230 -10.99 5.56 11.73
CA ALA A 230 -11.93 4.73 12.48
C ALA A 230 -13.38 5.05 12.11
N GLY A 231 -14.33 4.20 12.53
CA GLY A 231 -15.77 4.42 12.38
C GLY A 231 -16.22 4.62 10.94
N LYS A 232 -17.15 5.57 10.75
CA LYS A 232 -17.73 5.90 9.44
C LYS A 232 -16.70 6.36 8.41
N ALA A 233 -15.66 7.07 8.84
CA ALA A 233 -14.57 7.50 7.96
C ALA A 233 -13.83 6.31 7.35
N TYR A 234 -13.56 5.26 8.14
CA TYR A 234 -12.97 4.03 7.66
C TYR A 234 -13.86 3.34 6.61
N GLU A 235 -15.16 3.17 6.90
CA GLU A 235 -16.11 2.52 5.99
C GLU A 235 -16.28 3.26 4.66
N TYR A 236 -16.30 4.58 4.71
CA TYR A 236 -16.35 5.42 3.50
C TYR A 236 -15.08 5.27 2.65
N ILE A 237 -13.91 5.33 3.28
CA ILE A 237 -12.61 5.20 2.60
C ILE A 237 -12.45 3.79 2.04
N ARG A 238 -12.77 2.77 2.84
CA ARG A 238 -12.62 1.35 2.51
C ARG A 238 -13.98 0.73 2.20
N THR A 239 -14.62 1.23 1.16
CA THR A 239 -15.96 0.82 0.71
C THR A 239 -16.12 -0.70 0.68
N GLY A 240 -17.11 -1.21 1.42
CA GLY A 240 -17.38 -2.64 1.63
C GLY A 240 -16.90 -3.19 2.96
N ALA A 241 -16.16 -2.39 3.76
CA ALA A 241 -15.82 -2.75 5.12
C ALA A 241 -16.93 -2.35 6.12
N GLU A 242 -16.99 -3.07 7.23
CA GLU A 242 -17.82 -2.77 8.39
C GLU A 242 -16.88 -2.53 9.60
N TRP A 243 -16.84 -1.31 10.12
CA TRP A 243 -15.89 -0.94 11.18
C TRP A 243 -16.00 -1.82 12.42
N ASN A 244 -17.21 -2.10 12.87
CA ASN A 244 -17.43 -2.94 14.05
C ASN A 244 -16.85 -4.36 13.94
N LYS A 245 -16.73 -4.89 12.69
CA LYS A 245 -16.07 -6.19 12.44
C LYS A 245 -14.56 -6.02 12.45
N VAL A 246 -14.06 -4.99 11.78
CA VAL A 246 -12.63 -4.68 11.71
C VAL A 246 -12.05 -4.44 13.09
N GLU A 247 -12.68 -3.57 13.88
CA GLU A 247 -12.28 -3.25 15.25
C GLU A 247 -12.16 -4.50 16.14
N LYS A 248 -13.13 -5.42 16.04
CA LYS A 248 -13.11 -6.70 16.78
C LYS A 248 -12.05 -7.68 16.28
N ASN A 249 -11.60 -7.53 15.04
CA ASN A 249 -10.58 -8.39 14.44
C ASN A 249 -9.16 -7.93 14.76
N ILE A 250 -8.94 -6.63 14.93
CA ILE A 250 -7.61 -6.04 15.19
C ILE A 250 -6.89 -6.74 16.34
N PRO A 251 -7.42 -6.84 17.57
CA PRO A 251 -6.72 -7.48 18.67
C PRO A 251 -6.40 -8.95 18.36
N LYS A 252 -7.32 -9.69 17.74
CA LYS A 252 -7.11 -11.10 17.39
C LYS A 252 -6.00 -11.30 16.36
N ILE A 253 -5.82 -10.34 15.45
CA ILE A 253 -4.74 -10.37 14.45
C ILE A 253 -3.41 -10.01 15.13
N ILE A 254 -3.41 -9.06 16.05
CA ILE A 254 -2.22 -8.67 16.81
C ILE A 254 -1.74 -9.80 17.70
N ASP A 255 -2.64 -10.51 18.37
CA ASP A 255 -2.32 -11.60 19.30
C ASP A 255 -1.52 -12.75 18.67
N ILE A 256 -1.64 -12.97 17.35
CA ILE A 256 -0.91 -14.02 16.63
C ILE A 256 0.38 -13.53 15.96
N ALA A 257 0.64 -12.24 16.02
CA ALA A 257 1.80 -11.63 15.40
C ALA A 257 2.94 -11.43 16.41
N GLU A 258 4.17 -11.75 16.02
CA GLU A 258 5.37 -11.38 16.78
C GLU A 258 5.61 -9.86 16.74
N ASP A 259 5.16 -9.22 15.63
CA ASP A 259 5.31 -7.79 15.41
C ASP A 259 4.19 -7.29 14.52
N TYR A 260 3.72 -6.07 14.73
CA TYR A 260 2.68 -5.47 13.90
C TYR A 260 2.93 -3.99 13.62
N SER A 261 2.27 -3.51 12.57
CA SER A 261 2.17 -2.06 12.32
C SER A 261 0.80 -1.69 11.77
N ILE A 262 0.35 -0.50 12.12
CA ILE A 262 -0.84 0.14 11.54
C ILE A 262 -0.37 0.99 10.36
N GLN A 263 -0.78 0.59 9.16
CA GLN A 263 -0.47 1.31 7.93
C GLN A 263 -1.63 2.23 7.58
N MET A 264 -1.41 3.52 7.70
CA MET A 264 -2.39 4.56 7.43
C MET A 264 -2.00 5.33 6.17
N VAL A 265 -2.85 5.34 5.17
CA VAL A 265 -2.69 6.22 4.00
C VAL A 265 -3.18 7.61 4.37
N VAL A 266 -2.25 8.55 4.44
CA VAL A 266 -2.52 9.96 4.74
C VAL A 266 -3.24 10.59 3.54
N GLN A 267 -4.51 10.94 3.72
CA GLN A 267 -5.36 11.45 2.65
C GLN A 267 -6.35 12.52 3.13
N THR A 268 -6.80 13.36 2.20
CA THR A 268 -7.75 14.45 2.47
C THR A 268 -9.02 13.96 3.15
N THR A 269 -9.57 12.81 2.72
CA THR A 269 -10.83 12.27 3.25
C THR A 269 -10.75 12.01 4.76
N SER A 270 -9.66 11.41 5.26
CA SER A 270 -9.51 11.18 6.70
C SER A 270 -9.03 12.43 7.45
N PHE A 271 -8.06 13.15 6.91
CA PHE A 271 -7.43 14.27 7.63
C PHE A 271 -8.29 15.53 7.72
N ALA A 272 -9.27 15.72 6.83
CA ALA A 272 -10.24 16.81 6.95
C ALA A 272 -11.18 16.64 8.17
N ILE A 273 -11.30 15.41 8.69
CA ILE A 273 -12.13 15.06 9.86
C ILE A 273 -11.29 14.28 10.87
N ILE A 274 -10.03 14.68 11.06
CA ILE A 274 -9.07 13.94 11.89
C ILE A 274 -9.52 13.86 13.36
N GLU A 275 -10.28 14.83 13.84
CA GLU A 275 -10.83 14.87 15.19
C GLU A 275 -11.76 13.69 15.49
N ASP A 276 -12.44 13.16 14.46
CA ASP A 276 -13.46 12.11 14.65
C ASP A 276 -12.84 10.73 14.92
N TRP A 277 -11.54 10.57 14.63
CA TRP A 277 -10.95 9.24 14.64
C TRP A 277 -9.55 9.15 15.26
N ILE A 278 -8.79 10.26 15.39
CA ILE A 278 -7.38 10.20 15.80
C ILE A 278 -7.23 9.64 17.21
N GLU A 279 -8.15 9.94 18.13
CA GLU A 279 -8.10 9.48 19.51
C GLU A 279 -8.14 7.95 19.62
N TYR A 280 -8.81 7.26 18.69
CA TYR A 280 -8.79 5.81 18.62
C TYR A 280 -7.35 5.27 18.48
N PHE A 281 -6.48 5.98 17.78
CA PHE A 281 -5.10 5.55 17.54
C PHE A 281 -4.13 5.89 18.67
N LEU A 282 -4.51 6.75 19.61
CA LEU A 282 -3.65 7.11 20.74
C LEU A 282 -3.45 5.92 21.71
N GLN A 283 -4.30 4.92 21.66
CA GLN A 283 -4.16 3.69 22.47
C GLN A 283 -3.05 2.75 21.96
N PHE A 284 -2.56 2.93 20.74
CA PHE A 284 -1.50 2.10 20.15
C PHE A 284 -0.13 2.74 20.38
N PRO A 285 0.93 1.93 20.55
CA PRO A 285 2.29 2.44 20.58
C PRO A 285 2.61 3.25 19.30
N THR A 286 3.13 4.46 19.45
CA THR A 286 3.38 5.37 18.30
C THR A 286 4.32 4.78 17.27
N ASP A 287 5.30 3.99 17.68
CA ASP A 287 6.28 3.33 16.81
C ASP A 287 5.65 2.21 15.94
N THR A 288 4.44 1.76 16.29
CA THR A 288 3.66 0.83 15.45
C THR A 288 2.83 1.53 14.38
N ILE A 289 2.67 2.87 14.44
CA ILE A 289 1.86 3.63 13.50
C ILE A 289 2.75 4.17 12.36
N ASN A 290 2.41 3.79 11.14
CA ASN A 290 3.06 4.26 9.93
C ASN A 290 2.09 5.10 9.09
N MET A 291 2.30 6.41 9.06
CA MET A 291 1.55 7.34 8.23
C MET A 291 2.29 7.50 6.89
N THR A 292 1.69 6.99 5.81
CA THR A 292 2.28 7.03 4.47
C THR A 292 1.50 7.98 3.57
N PRO A 293 2.12 8.94 2.89
CA PRO A 293 1.43 9.81 1.95
C PRO A 293 0.72 9.02 0.85
N MET A 294 -0.44 9.52 0.42
CA MET A 294 -1.17 8.96 -0.70
C MET A 294 -0.42 9.21 -2.01
N TYR A 295 -0.28 8.18 -2.85
CA TYR A 295 0.40 8.27 -4.15
C TYR A 295 -0.54 7.89 -5.31
N GLY A 296 -0.28 8.48 -6.47
CA GLY A 296 -0.86 8.04 -7.75
C GLY A 296 -2.31 8.43 -8.03
N VAL A 297 -3.04 8.99 -7.05
CA VAL A 297 -4.42 9.48 -7.22
C VAL A 297 -4.63 10.81 -6.48
N ALA A 298 -5.62 11.60 -6.89
CA ALA A 298 -5.96 12.84 -6.20
C ALA A 298 -6.50 12.55 -4.79
N GLY A 299 -6.09 13.37 -3.82
CA GLY A 299 -6.52 13.24 -2.42
C GLY A 299 -5.40 13.35 -1.39
N LYS A 300 -4.21 13.82 -1.79
CA LYS A 300 -3.14 14.21 -0.85
C LYS A 300 -3.61 15.39 0.01
N LEU A 301 -2.89 15.69 1.08
CA LEU A 301 -3.23 16.80 1.99
C LEU A 301 -3.08 18.20 1.37
N ASP A 302 -2.49 18.32 0.19
CA ASP A 302 -2.49 19.54 -0.63
C ASP A 302 -3.89 19.92 -1.15
N CYS A 303 -4.87 19.02 -1.06
CA CYS A 303 -6.27 19.34 -1.34
C CYS A 303 -6.98 20.06 -0.18
N ILE A 304 -6.41 20.13 1.01
CA ILE A 304 -7.00 20.81 2.16
C ILE A 304 -6.50 22.27 2.21
N PRO A 305 -7.37 23.28 2.20
CA PRO A 305 -6.98 24.69 2.36
C PRO A 305 -6.19 24.93 3.67
N ASP A 306 -5.20 25.83 3.63
CA ASP A 306 -4.28 26.03 4.75
C ASP A 306 -4.97 26.53 6.02
N HIS A 307 -6.05 27.31 5.93
CA HIS A 307 -6.84 27.71 7.09
C HIS A 307 -7.54 26.53 7.79
N ILE A 308 -8.05 25.53 7.00
CA ILE A 308 -8.64 24.31 7.54
C ILE A 308 -7.55 23.47 8.21
N LYS A 309 -6.36 23.32 7.58
CA LYS A 309 -5.22 22.62 8.20
C LYS A 309 -4.82 23.26 9.53
N ALA A 310 -4.82 24.60 9.61
CA ALA A 310 -4.48 25.33 10.82
C ALA A 310 -5.43 24.99 11.99
N ASP A 311 -6.73 24.83 11.72
CA ASP A 311 -7.69 24.43 12.74
C ASP A 311 -7.46 22.98 13.21
N LYS A 312 -7.17 22.05 12.28
CA LYS A 312 -6.81 20.67 12.63
C LYS A 312 -5.53 20.60 13.45
N ILE A 313 -4.52 21.38 13.10
CA ILE A 313 -3.26 21.45 13.85
C ILE A 313 -3.52 21.96 15.29
N LYS A 314 -4.32 23.01 15.48
CA LYS A 314 -4.68 23.50 16.81
C LYS A 314 -5.37 22.46 17.68
N TYR A 315 -6.21 21.60 17.07
CA TYR A 315 -6.84 20.49 17.78
C TYR A 315 -5.79 19.44 18.20
N LEU A 316 -4.97 19.01 17.25
CA LEU A 316 -3.95 17.98 17.47
C LEU A 316 -2.90 18.40 18.52
N GLU A 317 -2.50 19.68 18.55
CA GLU A 317 -1.56 20.22 19.54
C GLU A 317 -2.07 20.06 20.98
N LYS A 318 -3.40 20.06 21.19
CA LYS A 318 -4.01 19.87 22.52
C LYS A 318 -3.90 18.42 23.02
N LEU A 319 -3.77 17.46 22.12
CA LEU A 319 -3.68 16.04 22.48
C LEU A 319 -2.33 15.71 23.13
N ASN A 320 -1.28 16.51 22.88
CA ASN A 320 0.07 16.33 23.44
C ASN A 320 0.57 14.88 23.33
N HIS A 321 0.47 14.30 22.14
CA HIS A 321 0.79 12.90 21.90
C HIS A 321 1.63 12.73 20.61
N PRO A 322 2.69 11.87 20.63
CA PRO A 322 3.57 11.71 19.47
C PRO A 322 2.86 11.32 18.16
N THR A 323 1.77 10.55 18.22
CA THR A 323 0.95 10.23 17.04
C THR A 323 0.27 11.48 16.48
N ALA A 324 -0.16 12.41 17.33
CA ALA A 324 -0.69 13.70 16.89
C ALA A 324 0.39 14.56 16.23
N ASP A 325 1.62 14.56 16.78
CA ASP A 325 2.77 15.25 16.18
C ASP A 325 3.09 14.72 14.78
N MET A 326 3.00 13.41 14.55
CA MET A 326 3.15 12.81 13.22
C MET A 326 2.09 13.37 12.25
N ALA A 327 0.83 13.43 12.67
CA ALA A 327 -0.26 13.97 11.85
C ALA A 327 -0.06 15.48 11.54
N ILE A 328 0.38 16.27 12.54
CA ILE A 328 0.74 17.68 12.37
C ILE A 328 1.84 17.87 11.33
N ASN A 329 2.89 17.05 11.39
CA ASN A 329 3.98 17.09 10.42
C ASN A 329 3.50 16.83 8.99
N HIS A 330 2.56 15.88 8.79
CA HIS A 330 1.94 15.65 7.50
C HIS A 330 1.10 16.83 7.04
N LEU A 331 0.28 17.43 7.89
CA LEU A 331 -0.54 18.60 7.55
C LEU A 331 0.31 19.81 7.15
N LYS A 332 1.44 20.05 7.81
CA LYS A 332 2.37 21.15 7.52
C LYS A 332 3.20 20.94 6.23
N ARG A 333 3.36 19.70 5.80
CA ARG A 333 4.26 19.33 4.68
C ARG A 333 3.76 19.78 3.30
N TYR A 334 2.47 19.78 3.07
CA TYR A 334 1.87 19.99 1.75
C TYR A 334 1.13 21.32 1.69
N PRO A 335 1.64 22.35 0.97
CA PRO A 335 0.90 23.58 0.74
C PRO A 335 -0.36 23.31 -0.08
N TYR A 336 -1.38 24.13 0.09
CA TYR A 336 -2.62 24.00 -0.66
C TYR A 336 -2.41 24.12 -2.18
N ASN A 337 -3.00 23.19 -2.92
CA ASN A 337 -2.97 23.15 -4.38
C ASN A 337 -4.40 23.05 -4.93
N PRO A 338 -4.95 24.14 -5.49
CA PRO A 338 -6.34 24.17 -5.97
C PRO A 338 -6.60 23.23 -7.15
N ASP A 339 -5.58 22.91 -7.97
CA ASP A 339 -5.74 21.96 -9.08
C ASP A 339 -5.93 20.53 -8.56
N GLN A 340 -5.12 20.13 -7.58
CA GLN A 340 -5.26 18.83 -6.94
C GLN A 340 -6.59 18.73 -6.20
N ALA A 341 -7.02 19.80 -5.56
CA ALA A 341 -8.30 19.88 -4.88
C ALA A 341 -9.49 19.69 -5.84
N ARG A 342 -9.46 20.35 -7.02
CA ARG A 342 -10.48 20.13 -8.07
C ARG A 342 -10.48 18.67 -8.58
N MET A 343 -9.31 18.07 -8.74
CA MET A 343 -9.20 16.66 -9.14
C MET A 343 -9.75 15.72 -8.05
N PHE A 344 -9.48 16.01 -6.78
CA PHE A 344 -10.02 15.27 -5.63
C PHE A 344 -11.55 15.35 -5.60
N LYS A 345 -12.12 16.55 -5.73
CA LYS A 345 -13.58 16.76 -5.81
C LYS A 345 -14.19 15.93 -6.95
N LYS A 346 -13.64 16.04 -8.15
CA LYS A 346 -14.11 15.29 -9.31
C LYS A 346 -14.09 13.78 -9.09
N ARG A 347 -13.00 13.25 -8.55
CA ARG A 347 -12.87 11.83 -8.22
C ARG A 347 -13.89 11.41 -7.17
N THR A 348 -14.03 12.19 -6.11
CA THR A 348 -14.95 11.93 -5.01
C THR A 348 -16.39 11.88 -5.51
N MET A 349 -16.82 12.89 -6.31
CA MET A 349 -18.18 12.94 -6.88
C MET A 349 -18.44 11.75 -7.82
N PHE A 350 -17.45 11.35 -8.62
CA PHE A 350 -17.57 10.17 -9.47
C PHE A 350 -17.80 8.89 -8.62
N LEU A 351 -16.94 8.65 -7.62
CA LEU A 351 -17.04 7.46 -6.77
C LEU A 351 -18.33 7.44 -5.95
N ASP A 352 -18.76 8.58 -5.42
CA ASP A 352 -20.01 8.71 -4.67
C ASP A 352 -21.23 8.39 -5.55
N ASN A 353 -21.23 8.91 -6.78
CA ASN A 353 -22.31 8.65 -7.73
C ASN A 353 -22.45 7.15 -8.07
N ILE A 354 -21.33 6.47 -8.39
CA ILE A 354 -21.38 5.06 -8.79
C ILE A 354 -21.61 4.10 -7.62
N ARG A 355 -21.33 4.54 -6.37
CA ARG A 355 -21.45 3.73 -5.15
C ARG A 355 -22.64 4.09 -4.28
N SER A 356 -23.42 5.10 -4.68
CA SER A 356 -24.55 5.62 -3.90
C SER A 356 -24.16 5.99 -2.47
N THR A 357 -23.01 6.67 -2.35
CA THR A 357 -22.47 7.24 -1.11
C THR A 357 -22.38 8.74 -1.23
N SER A 358 -22.17 9.43 -0.10
CA SER A 358 -21.91 10.88 -0.08
C SER A 358 -20.82 11.21 0.92
N ILE A 359 -19.81 11.96 0.49
CA ILE A 359 -18.78 12.46 1.40
C ILE A 359 -19.37 13.45 2.41
N TYR A 360 -20.47 14.10 2.06
CA TYR A 360 -21.16 15.05 2.94
C TYR A 360 -21.84 14.36 4.14
N ASP A 361 -22.12 13.04 4.04
CA ASP A 361 -22.66 12.25 5.16
C ASP A 361 -21.60 11.96 6.24
N LEU A 362 -20.30 12.19 5.92
CA LEU A 362 -19.23 12.08 6.91
C LEU A 362 -19.17 13.32 7.81
N ASP A 363 -19.08 14.50 7.21
CA ASP A 363 -18.97 15.75 7.92
C ASP A 363 -19.30 16.96 7.01
N PRO A 364 -20.02 17.99 7.52
CA PRO A 364 -20.30 19.23 6.78
C PRO A 364 -19.05 20.00 6.32
N ILE A 365 -17.86 19.70 6.87
CA ILE A 365 -16.60 20.33 6.45
C ILE A 365 -16.35 20.14 4.95
N PHE A 366 -16.82 19.03 4.37
CA PHE A 366 -16.62 18.75 2.96
C PHE A 366 -17.43 19.67 2.04
N GLU A 367 -18.57 20.22 2.48
CA GLU A 367 -19.25 21.28 1.75
C GLU A 367 -18.38 22.54 1.67
N LYS A 368 -17.80 22.96 2.82
CA LYS A 368 -16.91 24.11 2.88
C LYS A 368 -15.67 23.85 2.01
N LEU A 369 -15.07 22.67 2.15
CA LEU A 369 -13.87 22.28 1.42
C LEU A 369 -14.12 22.32 -0.10
N PHE A 370 -15.24 21.78 -0.58
CA PHE A 370 -15.56 21.76 -1.99
C PHE A 370 -16.05 23.10 -2.55
N ASN A 371 -16.49 24.01 -1.73
CA ASN A 371 -16.82 25.38 -2.12
C ASN A 371 -15.58 26.29 -2.27
N CYS A 372 -14.43 25.85 -1.73
CA CYS A 372 -13.14 26.51 -1.94
C CYS A 372 -12.48 26.15 -3.27
N TYR A 373 -13.07 25.24 -4.07
CA TYR A 373 -12.45 24.66 -5.30
C TYR A 373 -12.97 25.25 -6.60
#